data_c9789587dba5fa834b32514b4b12df6b
#
_entry.id   c9789587dba5fa834b32514b4b12df6b
#
_cell.length_a   1.000
_cell.length_b   1.000
_cell.length_c   1.000
_cell.angle_alpha   90.00
_cell.angle_beta   90.00
_cell.angle_gamma   90.00
#
_symmetry.space_group_name_H-M   'P 1'
#
loop_
_entity.id
_entity.type
_entity.pdbx_description
1 polymer ?
#
loop_
_entity_poly.entity_id
_entity_poly.type
_entity_poly.pdbx_seq_one_letter_code
_entity_poly.pdbx_strand_id
1 'polypeptide(L)'
;MKKLIAVILLGMSGVAMAGDLEDANAFLATKAYDKALPLYSELAQGGNVEAQFRLGEMYWYGDGTAVDIAAATRWMQKAAERGHPGAIESVDTLKQRHVRANDIAFWTTGYKGDDLVSGQFNCKAPTFPTESKTKTAIKEVTDGYAKWQQCYNGFANNLNAVTQSGQHIPLDVQKLFTPKEAEQAGANMGRVYEATVTQAQADAARIAGQYDAWQKATEKYVMAANRANTTDYELVKRDLQESELRRRQSYPKMPAPSLPSGPGPGR
;
A
#
# COMPACT_ATOMS: atom_id res chain seq x y z
N MET A 1 23.04 -79.97 -15.17
CA MET A 1 23.42 -78.79 -14.40
C MET A 1 23.36 -77.55 -15.36
N LYS A 2 22.24 -76.87 -15.49
CA LYS A 2 22.08 -75.67 -16.30
C LYS A 2 22.05 -74.50 -15.35
N LYS A 3 23.11 -73.65 -15.36
CA LYS A 3 23.18 -72.40 -14.62
C LYS A 3 22.47 -71.31 -15.41
N LEU A 4 21.33 -70.85 -14.92
CA LEU A 4 20.68 -69.63 -15.40
C LEU A 4 21.46 -68.41 -14.89
N ILE A 5 22.00 -67.63 -15.83
CA ILE A 5 22.56 -66.32 -15.57
C ILE A 5 21.40 -65.33 -15.68
N ALA A 6 20.94 -64.81 -14.55
CA ALA A 6 20.03 -63.67 -14.52
C ALA A 6 20.86 -62.37 -14.77
N VAL A 7 20.74 -61.80 -15.95
CA VAL A 7 21.27 -60.47 -16.25
C VAL A 7 20.30 -59.45 -15.66
N ILE A 8 20.74 -58.80 -14.62
CA ILE A 8 20.01 -57.66 -14.03
C ILE A 8 20.24 -56.44 -14.94
N LEU A 9 19.25 -56.08 -15.71
CA LEU A 9 19.16 -54.77 -16.41
C LEU A 9 18.75 -53.72 -15.37
N LEU A 10 19.67 -53.25 -14.59
CA LEU A 10 19.54 -52.04 -13.81
C LEU A 10 20.44 -50.99 -14.47
N GLY A 11 19.87 -49.96 -15.04
CA GLY A 11 20.66 -48.74 -15.26
C GLY A 11 20.46 -47.96 -16.56
N MET A 12 19.22 -47.68 -16.97
CA MET A 12 19.02 -46.69 -18.05
C MET A 12 17.92 -45.64 -17.80
N SER A 13 17.41 -45.54 -16.59
CA SER A 13 16.37 -44.52 -16.29
C SER A 13 16.91 -43.14 -15.88
N GLY A 14 18.23 -43.00 -15.63
CA GLY A 14 18.77 -41.75 -15.09
C GLY A 14 19.18 -40.71 -16.11
N VAL A 15 19.44 -41.13 -17.36
CA VAL A 15 19.97 -40.21 -18.38
C VAL A 15 18.86 -39.44 -19.07
N ALA A 16 17.67 -40.01 -19.27
CA ALA A 16 16.51 -39.33 -19.85
C ALA A 16 15.99 -38.21 -18.93
N MET A 17 15.90 -38.47 -17.63
CA MET A 17 15.40 -37.50 -16.66
C MET A 17 16.34 -36.26 -16.45
N ALA A 18 17.62 -36.37 -16.77
CA ALA A 18 18.56 -35.23 -16.69
C ALA A 18 18.34 -34.23 -17.84
N GLY A 19 18.06 -34.71 -19.05
CA GLY A 19 17.73 -33.87 -20.19
C GLY A 19 16.40 -33.14 -19.98
N ASP A 20 15.38 -33.80 -19.47
CA ASP A 20 14.05 -33.23 -19.24
C ASP A 20 14.09 -32.12 -18.18
N LEU A 21 14.95 -32.22 -17.15
CA LEU A 21 15.13 -31.15 -16.17
C LEU A 21 15.85 -29.92 -16.77
N GLU A 22 16.83 -30.13 -17.64
CA GLU A 22 17.52 -29.07 -18.35
C GLU A 22 16.56 -28.32 -19.30
N ASP A 23 15.74 -29.05 -20.02
CA ASP A 23 14.70 -28.50 -20.89
C ASP A 23 13.65 -27.71 -20.09
N ALA A 24 13.18 -28.24 -18.96
CA ALA A 24 12.26 -27.55 -18.06
C ALA A 24 12.86 -26.23 -17.53
N ASN A 25 14.15 -26.24 -17.12
CA ASN A 25 14.86 -25.05 -16.69
C ASN A 25 15.01 -24.02 -17.82
N ALA A 26 15.28 -24.46 -19.04
CA ALA A 26 15.39 -23.59 -20.22
C ALA A 26 14.05 -22.91 -20.55
N PHE A 27 12.93 -23.66 -20.49
CA PHE A 27 11.60 -23.10 -20.66
C PHE A 27 11.23 -22.14 -19.54
N LEU A 28 11.56 -22.44 -18.29
CA LEU A 28 11.32 -21.53 -17.17
C LEU A 28 12.11 -20.21 -17.35
N ALA A 29 13.38 -20.28 -17.74
CA ALA A 29 14.26 -19.12 -17.97
C ALA A 29 13.72 -18.19 -19.08
N THR A 30 13.05 -18.77 -20.08
CA THR A 30 12.43 -18.03 -21.19
C THR A 30 10.95 -17.68 -20.93
N LYS A 31 10.44 -17.96 -19.72
CA LYS A 31 9.04 -17.77 -19.31
C LYS A 31 8.03 -18.55 -20.20
N ALA A 32 8.47 -19.61 -20.84
CA ALA A 32 7.61 -20.55 -21.57
C ALA A 32 6.93 -21.52 -20.59
N TYR A 33 6.13 -20.95 -19.68
CA TYR A 33 5.55 -21.68 -18.55
C TYR A 33 4.63 -22.81 -18.94
N ASP A 34 3.94 -22.67 -20.07
CA ASP A 34 3.08 -23.70 -20.66
C ASP A 34 3.85 -24.97 -21.01
N LYS A 35 5.14 -24.85 -21.31
CA LYS A 35 6.06 -25.97 -21.59
C LYS A 35 6.80 -26.44 -20.33
N ALA A 36 7.19 -25.51 -19.45
CA ALA A 36 7.92 -25.82 -18.24
C ALA A 36 7.07 -26.61 -17.23
N LEU A 37 5.81 -26.18 -17.02
CA LEU A 37 4.93 -26.74 -15.98
C LEU A 37 4.69 -28.26 -16.13
N PRO A 38 4.34 -28.81 -17.32
CA PRO A 38 4.15 -30.25 -17.48
C PRO A 38 5.43 -31.05 -17.24
N LEU A 39 6.58 -30.56 -17.69
CA LEU A 39 7.88 -31.23 -17.47
C LEU A 39 8.24 -31.27 -15.98
N TYR A 40 8.14 -30.13 -15.28
CA TYR A 40 8.36 -30.14 -13.83
C TYR A 40 7.37 -31.02 -13.10
N SER A 41 6.10 -31.07 -13.54
CA SER A 41 5.10 -31.93 -12.90
C SER A 41 5.45 -33.41 -13.03
N GLU A 42 5.89 -33.87 -14.20
CA GLU A 42 6.32 -35.25 -14.44
C GLU A 42 7.56 -35.60 -13.61
N LEU A 43 8.60 -34.74 -13.68
CA LEU A 43 9.83 -34.93 -12.93
C LEU A 43 9.60 -34.93 -11.41
N ALA A 44 8.74 -34.05 -10.91
CA ALA A 44 8.41 -33.95 -9.49
C ALA A 44 7.64 -35.20 -9.00
N GLN A 45 6.72 -35.72 -9.82
CA GLN A 45 6.03 -36.98 -9.57
C GLN A 45 7.00 -38.16 -9.56
N GLY A 46 8.00 -38.16 -10.46
CA GLY A 46 9.12 -39.11 -10.48
C GLY A 46 10.09 -38.98 -9.31
N GLY A 47 9.92 -37.99 -8.45
CA GLY A 47 10.71 -37.78 -7.24
C GLY A 47 11.95 -36.93 -7.44
N ASN A 48 12.10 -36.20 -8.54
CA ASN A 48 13.18 -35.23 -8.68
C ASN A 48 13.01 -34.08 -7.70
N VAL A 49 13.98 -33.87 -6.82
CA VAL A 49 13.88 -32.91 -5.68
C VAL A 49 13.88 -31.46 -6.19
N GLU A 50 14.72 -31.14 -7.16
CA GLU A 50 14.74 -29.80 -7.78
C GLU A 50 13.40 -29.50 -8.48
N ALA A 51 12.89 -30.47 -9.25
CA ALA A 51 11.60 -30.30 -9.91
C ALA A 51 10.44 -30.14 -8.92
N GLN A 52 10.47 -30.82 -7.78
CA GLN A 52 9.49 -30.63 -6.70
C GLN A 52 9.53 -29.21 -6.17
N PHE A 53 10.71 -28.65 -5.95
CA PHE A 53 10.86 -27.28 -5.50
C PHE A 53 10.37 -26.29 -6.57
N ARG A 54 10.83 -26.43 -7.83
CA ARG A 54 10.41 -25.56 -8.94
C ARG A 54 8.90 -25.61 -9.19
N LEU A 55 8.31 -26.79 -9.15
CA LEU A 55 6.85 -26.93 -9.27
C LEU A 55 6.11 -26.22 -8.12
N GLY A 56 6.67 -26.29 -6.90
CA GLY A 56 6.16 -25.52 -5.77
C GLY A 56 6.23 -24.01 -6.00
N GLU A 57 7.33 -23.51 -6.54
CA GLU A 57 7.47 -22.10 -6.93
C GLU A 57 6.47 -21.70 -8.00
N MET A 58 6.27 -22.51 -9.04
CA MET A 58 5.30 -22.23 -10.10
C MET A 58 3.87 -22.09 -9.57
N TYR A 59 3.47 -22.93 -8.62
CA TYR A 59 2.18 -22.78 -7.93
C TYR A 59 2.13 -21.55 -7.02
N TRP A 60 3.24 -21.18 -6.41
CA TRP A 60 3.32 -20.00 -5.55
C TRP A 60 3.18 -18.70 -6.36
N TYR A 61 3.90 -18.61 -7.47
CA TYR A 61 3.90 -17.42 -8.33
C TYR A 61 2.72 -17.38 -9.31
N GLY A 62 2.11 -18.51 -9.60
CA GLY A 62 1.11 -18.64 -10.67
C GLY A 62 1.74 -18.72 -12.05
N ASP A 63 2.94 -19.24 -12.15
CA ASP A 63 3.69 -19.39 -13.41
C ASP A 63 3.12 -20.54 -14.23
N GLY A 64 2.41 -20.23 -15.31
CA GLY A 64 1.73 -21.22 -16.16
C GLY A 64 0.48 -21.85 -15.55
N THR A 65 0.09 -21.44 -14.34
CA THR A 65 -1.09 -21.94 -13.62
C THR A 65 -1.67 -20.81 -12.75
N ALA A 66 -2.83 -21.04 -12.15
CA ALA A 66 -3.30 -20.18 -11.08
C ALA A 66 -2.45 -20.36 -9.81
N VAL A 67 -2.33 -19.29 -9.00
CA VAL A 67 -1.71 -19.37 -7.66
C VAL A 67 -2.48 -20.40 -6.82
N ASP A 68 -1.76 -21.43 -6.34
CA ASP A 68 -2.29 -22.47 -5.44
C ASP A 68 -1.31 -22.72 -4.29
N ILE A 69 -1.58 -22.04 -3.16
CA ILE A 69 -0.73 -22.12 -1.97
C ILE A 69 -0.71 -23.55 -1.39
N ALA A 70 -1.80 -24.29 -1.51
CA ALA A 70 -1.87 -25.67 -1.00
C ALA A 70 -1.00 -26.61 -1.85
N ALA A 71 -1.02 -26.46 -3.18
CA ALA A 71 -0.14 -27.20 -4.08
C ALA A 71 1.33 -26.81 -3.85
N ALA A 72 1.63 -25.51 -3.78
CA ALA A 72 2.97 -25.00 -3.46
C ALA A 72 3.51 -25.62 -2.16
N THR A 73 2.69 -25.58 -1.10
CA THR A 73 3.07 -26.16 0.21
C THR A 73 3.40 -27.65 0.09
N ARG A 74 2.55 -28.42 -0.57
CA ARG A 74 2.77 -29.88 -0.73
C ARG A 74 4.07 -30.21 -1.44
N TRP A 75 4.36 -29.48 -2.53
CA TRP A 75 5.56 -29.75 -3.32
C TRP A 75 6.84 -29.24 -2.63
N MET A 76 6.80 -28.06 -2.03
CA MET A 76 7.93 -27.53 -1.24
C MET A 76 8.22 -28.39 -0.01
N GLN A 77 7.20 -28.95 0.67
CA GLN A 77 7.41 -29.87 1.79
C GLN A 77 8.11 -31.13 1.33
N LYS A 78 7.71 -31.74 0.21
CA LYS A 78 8.38 -32.94 -0.34
C LYS A 78 9.85 -32.68 -0.67
N ALA A 79 10.15 -31.51 -1.26
CA ALA A 79 11.53 -31.12 -1.54
C ALA A 79 12.33 -30.85 -0.26
N ALA A 80 11.73 -30.20 0.74
CA ALA A 80 12.36 -29.91 2.04
C ALA A 80 12.66 -31.17 2.84
N GLU A 81 11.75 -32.15 2.86
CA GLU A 81 11.96 -33.50 3.50
C GLU A 81 13.16 -34.23 2.91
N ARG A 82 13.53 -33.92 1.67
CA ARG A 82 14.70 -34.46 0.98
C ARG A 82 15.92 -33.56 1.01
N GLY A 83 15.88 -32.48 1.82
CA GLY A 83 17.00 -31.62 2.14
C GLY A 83 17.24 -30.49 1.12
N HIS A 84 16.26 -30.15 0.27
CA HIS A 84 16.42 -29.03 -0.65
C HIS A 84 16.48 -27.68 0.10
N PRO A 85 17.59 -26.89 0.02
CA PRO A 85 17.78 -25.71 0.88
C PRO A 85 16.70 -24.65 0.70
N GLY A 86 16.40 -24.27 -0.56
CA GLY A 86 15.37 -23.29 -0.86
C GLY A 86 13.96 -23.73 -0.44
N ALA A 87 13.67 -25.04 -0.50
CA ALA A 87 12.39 -25.56 -0.05
C ALA A 87 12.24 -25.51 1.48
N ILE A 88 13.32 -25.73 2.23
CA ILE A 88 13.33 -25.61 3.70
C ILE A 88 12.97 -24.18 4.11
N GLU A 89 13.58 -23.18 3.47
CA GLU A 89 13.28 -21.76 3.71
C GLU A 89 11.84 -21.40 3.31
N SER A 90 11.37 -21.90 2.15
CA SER A 90 10.02 -21.67 1.67
C SER A 90 8.95 -22.28 2.59
N VAL A 91 9.19 -23.46 3.15
CA VAL A 91 8.28 -24.11 4.11
C VAL A 91 8.13 -23.28 5.38
N ASP A 92 9.19 -22.61 5.86
CA ASP A 92 9.10 -21.70 7.00
C ASP A 92 8.23 -20.48 6.66
N THR A 93 8.44 -19.86 5.49
CA THR A 93 7.59 -18.78 5.00
C THR A 93 6.11 -19.19 4.92
N LEU A 94 5.82 -20.39 4.42
CA LEU A 94 4.45 -20.92 4.34
C LEU A 94 3.81 -21.13 5.72
N LYS A 95 4.58 -21.56 6.73
CA LYS A 95 4.10 -21.65 8.12
C LYS A 95 3.79 -20.25 8.68
N GLN A 96 4.68 -19.29 8.46
CA GLN A 96 4.46 -17.91 8.90
C GLN A 96 3.22 -17.30 8.23
N ARG A 97 2.99 -17.57 6.94
CA ARG A 97 1.76 -17.15 6.25
C ARG A 97 0.50 -17.67 6.93
N HIS A 98 0.49 -18.93 7.33
CA HIS A 98 -0.67 -19.49 8.01
C HIS A 98 -0.98 -18.77 9.32
N VAL A 99 0.05 -18.46 10.11
CA VAL A 99 -0.09 -17.71 11.38
C VAL A 99 -0.53 -16.26 11.13
N ARG A 100 -0.04 -15.62 10.06
CA ARG A 100 -0.26 -14.21 9.73
C ARG A 100 -1.35 -14.01 8.65
N ALA A 101 -2.22 -14.99 8.43
CA ALA A 101 -3.26 -14.91 7.40
C ALA A 101 -4.19 -13.69 7.56
N ASN A 102 -4.49 -13.31 8.82
CA ASN A 102 -5.29 -12.11 9.10
C ASN A 102 -4.58 -10.82 8.71
N ASP A 103 -3.26 -10.74 8.90
CA ASP A 103 -2.47 -9.57 8.50
C ASP A 103 -2.42 -9.44 6.96
N ILE A 104 -2.27 -10.57 6.27
CA ILE A 104 -2.33 -10.62 4.80
C ILE A 104 -3.70 -10.13 4.32
N ALA A 105 -4.80 -10.66 4.88
CA ALA A 105 -6.16 -10.26 4.54
C ALA A 105 -6.40 -8.77 4.84
N PHE A 106 -5.89 -8.28 5.97
CA PHE A 106 -6.00 -6.86 6.34
C PHE A 106 -5.38 -5.96 5.26
N TRP A 107 -4.16 -6.21 4.84
CA TRP A 107 -3.49 -5.35 3.87
C TRP A 107 -4.04 -5.51 2.44
N THR A 108 -4.46 -6.72 2.05
CA THR A 108 -5.00 -6.95 0.70
C THR A 108 -6.40 -6.38 0.50
N THR A 109 -7.24 -6.39 1.55
CA THR A 109 -8.66 -6.02 1.42
C THR A 109 -9.23 -5.23 2.59
N GLY A 110 -8.68 -5.38 3.80
CA GLY A 110 -9.24 -4.87 5.05
C GLY A 110 -8.79 -3.48 5.46
N TYR A 111 -7.65 -3.01 4.95
CA TYR A 111 -7.08 -1.70 5.29
C TYR A 111 -8.00 -0.56 4.81
N LYS A 112 -8.36 0.34 5.70
CA LYS A 112 -9.29 1.47 5.43
C LYS A 112 -8.66 2.85 5.65
N GLY A 113 -7.40 2.91 6.15
CA GLY A 113 -6.69 4.18 6.36
C GLY A 113 -7.08 4.94 7.63
N ASP A 114 -7.69 4.26 8.62
CA ASP A 114 -8.12 4.90 9.88
C ASP A 114 -6.94 5.56 10.61
N ASP A 115 -5.75 5.01 10.50
CA ASP A 115 -4.51 5.53 11.05
C ASP A 115 -4.06 6.83 10.36
N LEU A 116 -4.41 7.03 9.09
CA LEU A 116 -4.07 8.23 8.32
C LEU A 116 -4.78 9.48 8.84
N VAL A 117 -5.98 9.32 9.40
CA VAL A 117 -6.88 10.41 9.84
C VAL A 117 -7.08 10.45 11.36
N SER A 118 -6.37 9.62 12.12
CA SER A 118 -6.51 9.50 13.57
C SER A 118 -5.43 10.25 14.35
N GLY A 119 -5.58 10.35 15.66
CA GLY A 119 -4.61 10.95 16.56
C GLY A 119 -4.33 12.41 16.23
N GLN A 120 -3.07 12.76 16.00
CA GLN A 120 -2.62 14.12 15.67
C GLN A 120 -3.13 14.63 14.32
N PHE A 121 -3.58 13.72 13.45
CA PHE A 121 -4.14 14.04 12.13
C PHE A 121 -5.66 14.16 12.11
N ASN A 122 -6.31 14.01 13.27
CA ASN A 122 -7.73 14.29 13.43
C ASN A 122 -7.96 15.80 13.58
N CYS A 123 -7.91 16.51 12.46
CA CYS A 123 -8.02 17.96 12.40
C CYS A 123 -9.48 18.41 12.52
N LYS A 124 -9.92 18.70 13.75
CA LYS A 124 -11.28 19.17 14.00
C LYS A 124 -11.56 20.46 13.24
N ALA A 125 -12.60 20.45 12.43
CA ALA A 125 -13.02 21.64 11.70
C ALA A 125 -13.39 22.78 12.69
N PRO A 126 -12.92 24.01 12.45
CA PRO A 126 -13.35 25.17 13.20
C PRO A 126 -14.82 25.50 12.92
N THR A 127 -15.47 26.14 13.88
CA THR A 127 -16.83 26.66 13.71
C THR A 127 -16.76 28.13 13.31
N PHE A 128 -17.59 28.55 12.36
CA PHE A 128 -17.67 29.92 11.89
C PHE A 128 -19.04 30.49 12.24
N PRO A 129 -19.12 31.60 13.01
CA PRO A 129 -20.38 32.35 13.16
C PRO A 129 -20.73 33.04 11.83
N THR A 130 -21.96 33.52 11.72
CA THR A 130 -22.38 34.29 10.52
C THR A 130 -21.48 35.52 10.29
N GLU A 131 -21.13 36.23 11.37
CA GLU A 131 -20.23 37.38 11.41
C GLU A 131 -19.66 37.53 12.83
N SER A 132 -18.53 38.23 12.97
CA SER A 132 -17.95 38.59 14.26
C SER A 132 -18.01 40.10 14.48
N LYS A 133 -18.48 40.50 15.70
CA LYS A 133 -18.75 41.92 16.00
C LYS A 133 -17.68 42.58 16.89
N THR A 134 -16.75 41.81 17.40
CA THR A 134 -15.68 42.30 18.32
C THR A 134 -14.33 41.81 17.88
N LYS A 135 -13.28 42.56 18.22
CA LYS A 135 -11.87 42.17 17.97
C LYS A 135 -11.56 40.79 18.56
N THR A 136 -12.05 40.49 19.76
CA THR A 136 -11.85 39.19 20.42
C THR A 136 -12.47 38.08 19.60
N ALA A 137 -13.74 38.21 19.17
CA ALA A 137 -14.43 37.20 18.40
C ALA A 137 -13.76 37.02 17.00
N ILE A 138 -13.27 38.08 16.37
CA ILE A 138 -12.50 38.00 15.13
C ILE A 138 -11.23 37.19 15.36
N LYS A 139 -10.47 37.53 16.42
CA LYS A 139 -9.23 36.83 16.76
C LYS A 139 -9.46 35.35 17.07
N GLU A 140 -10.50 34.98 17.80
CA GLU A 140 -10.84 33.59 18.12
C GLU A 140 -11.08 32.77 16.85
N VAL A 141 -11.83 33.31 15.89
CA VAL A 141 -12.10 32.63 14.61
C VAL A 141 -10.84 32.50 13.76
N THR A 142 -10.05 33.58 13.66
CA THR A 142 -8.79 33.55 12.89
C THR A 142 -7.77 32.61 13.49
N ASP A 143 -7.62 32.60 14.82
CA ASP A 143 -6.72 31.68 15.52
C ASP A 143 -7.19 30.23 15.39
N GLY A 144 -8.50 29.99 15.49
CA GLY A 144 -9.11 28.66 15.29
C GLY A 144 -8.87 28.12 13.88
N TYR A 145 -9.04 28.96 12.89
CA TYR A 145 -8.76 28.60 11.49
C TYR A 145 -7.25 28.33 11.27
N ALA A 146 -6.37 29.19 11.80
CA ALA A 146 -4.93 29.01 11.70
C ALA A 146 -4.47 27.68 12.35
N LYS A 147 -5.00 27.33 13.53
CA LYS A 147 -4.71 26.05 14.20
C LYS A 147 -5.17 24.87 13.34
N TRP A 148 -6.36 24.96 12.76
CA TRP A 148 -6.84 23.93 11.86
C TRP A 148 -5.94 23.80 10.62
N GLN A 149 -5.52 24.93 9.99
CA GLN A 149 -4.58 24.90 8.86
C GLN A 149 -3.26 24.25 9.21
N GLN A 150 -2.70 24.53 10.38
CA GLN A 150 -1.46 23.91 10.83
C GLN A 150 -1.62 22.38 10.98
N CYS A 151 -2.72 21.93 11.58
CA CYS A 151 -3.04 20.50 11.67
C CYS A 151 -3.17 19.88 10.28
N TYR A 152 -3.96 20.50 9.39
CA TYR A 152 -4.19 20.03 8.03
C TYR A 152 -2.89 19.94 7.21
N ASN A 153 -1.99 20.90 7.35
CA ASN A 153 -0.68 20.86 6.70
C ASN A 153 0.18 19.69 7.22
N GLY A 154 0.15 19.43 8.53
CA GLY A 154 0.80 18.26 9.13
C GLY A 154 0.25 16.95 8.57
N PHE A 155 -1.08 16.84 8.47
CA PHE A 155 -1.76 15.71 7.85
C PHE A 155 -1.37 15.52 6.38
N ALA A 156 -1.41 16.58 5.56
CA ALA A 156 -1.04 16.53 4.15
C ALA A 156 0.43 16.11 3.95
N ASN A 157 1.33 16.61 4.78
CA ASN A 157 2.74 16.21 4.76
C ASN A 157 2.93 14.74 5.13
N ASN A 158 2.18 14.25 6.11
CA ASN A 158 2.21 12.83 6.50
C ASN A 158 1.72 11.93 5.35
N LEU A 159 0.60 12.29 4.71
CA LEU A 159 0.11 11.53 3.54
C LEU A 159 1.16 11.46 2.43
N ASN A 160 1.81 12.60 2.12
CA ASN A 160 2.86 12.64 1.12
C ASN A 160 4.07 11.76 1.50
N ALA A 161 4.50 11.79 2.77
CA ALA A 161 5.61 10.98 3.24
C ALA A 161 5.30 9.48 3.16
N VAL A 162 4.11 9.08 3.56
CA VAL A 162 3.65 7.68 3.52
C VAL A 162 3.55 7.17 2.08
N THR A 163 3.01 7.98 1.15
CA THR A 163 2.90 7.60 -0.27
C THR A 163 4.26 7.50 -0.96
N GLN A 164 5.21 8.36 -0.60
CA GLN A 164 6.57 8.34 -1.18
C GLN A 164 7.42 7.20 -0.63
N SER A 165 7.28 6.86 0.64
CA SER A 165 8.10 5.80 1.27
C SER A 165 7.72 4.39 0.81
N GLY A 166 6.48 4.16 0.39
CA GLY A 166 5.95 2.84 0.06
C GLY A 166 5.99 1.83 1.23
N GLN A 167 6.38 2.29 2.43
CA GLN A 167 6.72 1.45 3.59
C GLN A 167 5.58 1.33 4.61
N HIS A 168 4.34 1.52 4.19
CA HIS A 168 3.22 1.43 5.14
C HIS A 168 2.96 -0.01 5.59
N ILE A 169 3.11 -0.98 4.68
CA ILE A 169 3.00 -2.40 5.02
C ILE A 169 4.28 -2.85 5.71
N PRO A 170 4.22 -3.46 6.90
CA PRO A 170 5.41 -3.99 7.56
C PRO A 170 6.18 -4.97 6.68
N LEU A 171 7.50 -4.85 6.63
CA LEU A 171 8.37 -5.68 5.76
C LEU A 171 8.24 -7.18 6.04
N ASP A 172 7.99 -7.56 7.29
CA ASP A 172 7.76 -8.95 7.70
C ASP A 172 6.46 -9.51 7.12
N VAL A 173 5.44 -8.67 6.90
CA VAL A 173 4.20 -9.06 6.21
C VAL A 173 4.39 -9.07 4.69
N GLN A 174 5.09 -8.08 4.13
CA GLN A 174 5.36 -8.02 2.69
C GLN A 174 6.04 -9.28 2.16
N LYS A 175 6.99 -9.83 2.93
CA LYS A 175 7.70 -11.07 2.58
C LYS A 175 6.78 -12.29 2.48
N LEU A 176 5.60 -12.20 3.07
CA LEU A 176 4.63 -13.29 3.08
C LEU A 176 3.65 -13.23 1.89
N PHE A 177 3.60 -12.13 1.15
CA PHE A 177 2.70 -12.02 0.01
C PHE A 177 3.13 -12.87 -1.18
N THR A 178 2.16 -13.47 -1.85
CA THR A 178 2.34 -13.86 -3.24
C THR A 178 2.38 -12.59 -4.12
N PRO A 179 2.90 -12.65 -5.36
CA PRO A 179 2.89 -11.50 -6.27
C PRO A 179 1.49 -10.90 -6.46
N LYS A 180 0.48 -11.75 -6.56
CA LYS A 180 -0.92 -11.33 -6.70
C LYS A 180 -1.43 -10.60 -5.45
N GLU A 181 -1.09 -11.08 -4.27
CA GLU A 181 -1.47 -10.42 -3.00
C GLU A 181 -0.72 -9.10 -2.82
N ALA A 182 0.56 -9.02 -3.22
CA ALA A 182 1.31 -7.78 -3.22
C ALA A 182 0.68 -6.72 -4.15
N GLU A 183 0.25 -7.12 -5.35
CA GLU A 183 -0.49 -6.27 -6.27
C GLU A 183 -1.84 -5.83 -5.67
N GLN A 184 -2.58 -6.75 -5.07
CA GLN A 184 -3.86 -6.45 -4.41
C GLN A 184 -3.69 -5.49 -3.24
N ALA A 185 -2.68 -5.70 -2.39
CA ALA A 185 -2.37 -4.82 -1.27
C ALA A 185 -1.99 -3.40 -1.75
N GLY A 186 -1.15 -3.31 -2.78
CA GLY A 186 -0.79 -2.04 -3.41
C GLY A 186 -2.01 -1.32 -3.99
N ALA A 187 -2.86 -2.03 -4.73
CA ALA A 187 -4.09 -1.47 -5.30
C ALA A 187 -5.09 -1.05 -4.21
N ASN A 188 -5.22 -1.82 -3.13
CA ASN A 188 -6.08 -1.47 -2.00
C ASN A 188 -5.59 -0.19 -1.32
N MET A 189 -4.30 -0.12 -1.01
CA MET A 189 -3.69 1.07 -0.42
C MET A 189 -3.84 2.30 -1.32
N GLY A 190 -3.57 2.16 -2.63
CA GLY A 190 -3.73 3.24 -3.60
C GLY A 190 -5.15 3.83 -3.56
N ARG A 191 -6.18 2.97 -3.57
CA ARG A 191 -7.58 3.41 -3.46
C ARG A 191 -7.89 4.12 -2.14
N VAL A 192 -7.36 3.60 -1.03
CA VAL A 192 -7.56 4.21 0.29
C VAL A 192 -6.90 5.58 0.36
N TYR A 193 -5.67 5.71 -0.12
CA TYR A 193 -4.98 7.00 -0.17
C TYR A 193 -5.69 7.99 -1.06
N GLU A 194 -6.09 7.59 -2.27
CA GLU A 194 -6.82 8.46 -3.20
C GLU A 194 -8.14 8.95 -2.60
N ALA A 195 -8.91 8.06 -1.98
CA ALA A 195 -10.14 8.41 -1.29
C ALA A 195 -9.88 9.39 -0.13
N THR A 196 -8.85 9.13 0.69
CA THR A 196 -8.47 9.98 1.82
C THR A 196 -8.05 11.37 1.35
N VAL A 197 -7.22 11.46 0.30
CA VAL A 197 -6.79 12.74 -0.28
C VAL A 197 -7.99 13.51 -0.86
N THR A 198 -8.85 12.84 -1.61
CA THR A 198 -10.03 13.45 -2.21
C THR A 198 -10.96 14.02 -1.15
N GLN A 199 -11.24 13.24 -0.10
CA GLN A 199 -12.07 13.69 1.02
C GLN A 199 -11.43 14.87 1.75
N ALA A 200 -10.13 14.80 2.02
CA ALA A 200 -9.40 15.87 2.69
C ALA A 200 -9.41 17.18 1.89
N GLN A 201 -9.23 17.10 0.58
CA GLN A 201 -9.31 18.27 -0.32
C GLN A 201 -10.70 18.89 -0.33
N ALA A 202 -11.76 18.07 -0.40
CA ALA A 202 -13.13 18.53 -0.35
C ALA A 202 -13.45 19.23 0.98
N ASP A 203 -13.01 18.65 2.10
CA ASP A 203 -13.19 19.24 3.43
C ASP A 203 -12.40 20.54 3.59
N ALA A 204 -11.17 20.60 3.09
CA ALA A 204 -10.37 21.80 3.11
C ALA A 204 -11.01 22.94 2.29
N ALA A 205 -11.52 22.63 1.10
CA ALA A 205 -12.22 23.59 0.26
C ALA A 205 -13.50 24.11 0.93
N ARG A 206 -14.27 23.22 1.55
CA ARG A 206 -15.48 23.58 2.29
C ARG A 206 -15.18 24.50 3.48
N ILE A 207 -14.17 24.17 4.28
CA ILE A 207 -13.76 24.96 5.45
C ILE A 207 -13.22 26.33 5.01
N ALA A 208 -12.41 26.38 3.96
CA ALA A 208 -11.92 27.61 3.39
C ALA A 208 -13.06 28.50 2.87
N GLY A 209 -14.05 27.92 2.20
CA GLY A 209 -15.24 28.64 1.74
C GLY A 209 -16.07 29.21 2.89
N GLN A 210 -16.20 28.46 4.00
CA GLN A 210 -16.89 28.96 5.21
C GLN A 210 -16.11 30.10 5.87
N TYR A 211 -14.79 30.02 5.95
CA TYR A 211 -13.95 31.10 6.45
C TYR A 211 -14.06 32.36 5.58
N ASP A 212 -14.01 32.22 4.25
CA ASP A 212 -14.16 33.33 3.32
C ASP A 212 -15.54 34.01 3.44
N ALA A 213 -16.61 33.21 3.59
CA ALA A 213 -17.95 33.74 3.79
C ALA A 213 -18.06 34.53 5.10
N TRP A 214 -17.53 33.98 6.20
CA TRP A 214 -17.43 34.65 7.49
C TRP A 214 -16.62 35.94 7.41
N GLN A 215 -15.46 35.91 6.75
CA GLN A 215 -14.58 37.07 6.60
C GLN A 215 -15.29 38.21 5.88
N LYS A 216 -15.94 37.90 4.75
CA LYS A 216 -16.72 38.90 3.98
C LYS A 216 -17.88 39.49 4.78
N ALA A 217 -18.62 38.67 5.51
CA ALA A 217 -19.71 39.11 6.36
C ALA A 217 -19.22 40.00 7.52
N THR A 218 -18.12 39.58 8.17
CA THR A 218 -17.49 40.33 9.26
C THR A 218 -16.94 41.70 8.76
N GLU A 219 -16.26 41.73 7.62
CA GLU A 219 -15.76 42.95 7.00
C GLU A 219 -16.91 43.90 6.70
N LYS A 220 -17.98 43.42 6.06
CA LYS A 220 -19.18 44.21 5.77
C LYS A 220 -19.79 44.81 7.04
N TYR A 221 -19.90 44.01 8.13
CA TYR A 221 -20.40 44.49 9.41
C TYR A 221 -19.50 45.60 9.98
N VAL A 222 -18.17 45.35 10.03
CA VAL A 222 -17.20 46.34 10.54
C VAL A 222 -17.20 47.63 9.75
N MET A 223 -17.26 47.55 8.41
CA MET A 223 -17.40 48.74 7.54
C MET A 223 -18.67 49.53 7.83
N ALA A 224 -19.81 48.85 8.03
CA ALA A 224 -21.07 49.51 8.34
C ALA A 224 -21.06 50.16 9.74
N ALA A 225 -20.51 49.46 10.74
CA ALA A 225 -20.40 49.97 12.10
C ALA A 225 -19.40 51.14 12.23
N ASN A 226 -18.30 51.15 11.43
CA ASN A 226 -17.21 52.11 11.54
C ASN A 226 -17.38 53.35 10.63
N ARG A 227 -18.44 53.44 9.85
CA ARG A 227 -18.80 54.74 9.19
C ARG A 227 -18.97 55.88 10.19
N ALA A 228 -19.14 55.53 11.49
CA ALA A 228 -19.21 56.52 12.59
C ALA A 228 -17.85 56.74 13.32
N ASN A 229 -16.82 55.88 13.13
CA ASN A 229 -15.56 55.96 13.88
C ASN A 229 -14.36 55.49 13.02
N THR A 230 -13.73 56.44 12.34
CA THR A 230 -12.71 56.21 11.30
C THR A 230 -11.42 55.52 11.79
N THR A 231 -11.10 55.59 13.09
CA THR A 231 -9.78 55.14 13.62
C THR A 231 -9.70 53.60 13.80
N ASP A 232 -10.80 52.93 14.15
CA ASP A 232 -10.82 51.48 14.36
C ASP A 232 -10.95 50.68 13.04
N TYR A 233 -11.47 51.29 12.00
CA TYR A 233 -11.65 50.68 10.68
C TYR A 233 -10.30 50.27 10.04
N GLU A 234 -9.32 51.17 10.02
CA GLU A 234 -8.05 50.91 9.36
C GLU A 234 -7.22 49.84 10.07
N LEU A 235 -7.35 49.69 11.39
CA LEU A 235 -6.69 48.63 12.14
C LEU A 235 -7.29 47.25 11.83
N VAL A 236 -8.62 47.14 11.81
CA VAL A 236 -9.31 45.85 11.52
C VAL A 236 -9.10 45.44 10.07
N LYS A 237 -9.12 46.38 9.12
CA LYS A 237 -8.84 46.13 7.70
C LYS A 237 -7.43 45.55 7.51
N ARG A 238 -6.43 46.11 8.21
CA ARG A 238 -5.06 45.62 8.17
C ARG A 238 -4.96 44.18 8.72
N ASP A 239 -5.60 43.91 9.84
CA ASP A 239 -5.57 42.55 10.48
C ASP A 239 -6.26 41.50 9.59
N LEU A 240 -7.36 41.87 8.89
CA LEU A 240 -8.02 40.95 7.93
C LEU A 240 -7.14 40.75 6.69
N GLN A 241 -6.50 41.77 6.16
CA GLN A 241 -5.56 41.66 5.03
C GLN A 241 -4.33 40.81 5.37
N GLU A 242 -3.76 40.99 6.56
CA GLU A 242 -2.66 40.13 7.02
C GLU A 242 -3.07 38.68 7.19
N SER A 243 -4.28 38.41 7.70
CA SER A 243 -4.81 37.05 7.82
C SER A 243 -5.00 36.39 6.45
N GLU A 244 -5.48 37.15 5.47
CA GLU A 244 -5.64 36.69 4.09
C GLU A 244 -4.30 36.41 3.40
N LEU A 245 -3.29 37.25 3.64
CA LEU A 245 -1.92 37.05 3.14
C LEU A 245 -1.31 35.75 3.70
N ARG A 246 -1.43 35.54 5.02
CA ARG A 246 -0.99 34.30 5.68
C ARG A 246 -1.73 33.07 5.12
N ARG A 247 -3.02 33.18 4.86
CA ARG A 247 -3.82 32.14 4.22
C ARG A 247 -3.27 31.76 2.84
N ARG A 248 -3.02 32.74 1.98
CA ARG A 248 -2.48 32.49 0.61
C ARG A 248 -1.10 31.85 0.64
N GLN A 249 -0.29 32.14 1.66
CA GLN A 249 1.06 31.57 1.83
C GLN A 249 1.04 30.18 2.43
N SER A 250 -0.01 29.82 3.19
CA SER A 250 -0.07 28.55 3.94
C SER A 250 -0.82 27.42 3.22
N TYR A 251 -1.41 27.64 2.03
CA TYR A 251 -2.00 26.57 1.22
C TYR A 251 -0.94 25.93 0.31
N PRO A 252 -0.29 24.84 0.71
CA PRO A 252 0.46 24.06 -0.26
C PRO A 252 -0.56 23.45 -1.23
N LYS A 253 -0.35 23.65 -2.55
CA LYS A 253 -1.03 22.82 -3.54
C LYS A 253 -0.69 21.39 -3.20
N MET A 254 -1.70 20.61 -2.78
CA MET A 254 -1.49 19.18 -2.64
C MET A 254 -1.04 18.64 -3.99
N PRO A 255 0.12 17.98 -4.08
CA PRO A 255 0.50 17.30 -5.31
C PRO A 255 -0.56 16.24 -5.64
N ALA A 256 -0.77 16.00 -6.93
CA ALA A 256 -1.59 14.88 -7.36
C ALA A 256 -1.05 13.59 -6.71
N PRO A 257 -1.93 12.70 -6.22
CA PRO A 257 -1.50 11.46 -5.61
C PRO A 257 -0.62 10.69 -6.60
N SER A 258 0.66 10.52 -6.26
CA SER A 258 1.51 9.57 -6.96
C SER A 258 1.13 8.18 -6.45
N LEU A 259 0.56 7.36 -7.33
CA LEU A 259 0.33 5.95 -7.02
C LEU A 259 1.65 5.33 -6.55
N PRO A 260 1.67 4.62 -5.42
CA PRO A 260 2.84 3.86 -5.02
C PRO A 260 3.19 2.90 -6.16
N SER A 261 4.41 2.96 -6.66
CA SER A 261 4.96 1.91 -7.51
C SER A 261 4.91 0.64 -6.68
N GLY A 262 4.07 -0.32 -7.10
CA GLY A 262 3.96 -1.61 -6.46
C GLY A 262 5.35 -2.23 -6.28
N PRO A 263 5.56 -3.06 -5.25
CA PRO A 263 6.82 -3.76 -5.10
C PRO A 263 7.09 -4.52 -6.39
N GLY A 264 8.20 -4.18 -7.04
CA GLY A 264 8.66 -4.92 -8.20
C GLY A 264 8.77 -6.39 -7.84
N PRO A 265 8.50 -7.32 -8.77
CA PRO A 265 8.64 -8.74 -8.51
C PRO A 265 10.05 -9.00 -8.03
N GLY A 266 10.19 -9.33 -6.72
CA GLY A 266 11.43 -9.78 -6.16
C GLY A 266 11.83 -11.08 -6.88
N ARG A 267 12.97 -11.06 -7.51
CA ARG A 267 13.66 -12.25 -7.98
C ARG A 267 14.43 -12.88 -6.85
#